data_05da64fd6d9e84c1eb461e340f700560
#
_entry.id   05da64fd6d9e84c1eb461e340f700560
#
_cell.length_a   1.000
_cell.length_b   1.000
_cell.length_c   1.000
_cell.angle_alpha   90.00
_cell.angle_beta   90.00
_cell.angle_gamma   90.00
#
_symmetry.space_group_name_H-M   'P 1'
#
loop_
_entity.id
_entity.type
_entity.pdbx_description
1 polymer ?
#
loop_
_entity_poly.entity_id
_entity_poly.type
_entity_poly.pdbx_seq_one_letter_code
_entity_poly.pdbx_strand_id
1 'polypeptide(L)'
;VIGLFLLGISAAADTQQLQRQLDFIVASCRAEDVVRLVAHGTADVGFEMVRPAVLPTVSENNALQCALAKVRERADLQLGFAGNEARKK
;
A
#
# COMPACT_ATOMS: atom_id res chain seq x y z
N VAL A 1 14.77 30.91 0.28
CA VAL A 1 15.61 29.74 0.07
C VAL A 1 15.12 28.55 0.87
N ILE A 2 14.88 28.77 2.15
CA ILE A 2 14.42 27.70 3.00
C ILE A 2 13.04 27.22 2.56
N GLY A 3 12.20 28.15 2.13
CA GLY A 3 10.88 27.79 1.66
C GLY A 3 10.90 26.89 0.45
N LEU A 4 11.80 27.17 -0.49
CA LEU A 4 11.93 26.32 -1.67
C LEU A 4 12.41 24.94 -1.31
N PHE A 5 13.35 24.88 -0.40
CA PHE A 5 13.88 23.62 0.06
C PHE A 5 12.77 22.78 0.69
N LEU A 6 11.93 23.40 1.50
CA LEU A 6 10.84 22.70 2.14
C LEU A 6 9.82 22.17 1.14
N LEU A 7 9.58 22.91 0.06
CA LEU A 7 8.65 22.45 -0.96
C LEU A 7 9.15 21.19 -1.63
N GLY A 8 10.45 21.13 -1.93
CA GLY A 8 11.00 19.94 -2.52
C GLY A 8 10.91 18.73 -1.60
N ILE A 9 11.13 18.98 -0.31
CA ILE A 9 11.05 17.91 0.67
C ILE A 9 9.62 17.45 0.88
N SER A 10 8.66 18.36 0.70
CA SER A 10 7.26 18.09 0.94
C SER A 10 6.73 16.94 0.10
N ALA A 11 7.08 16.90 -1.19
CA ALA A 11 6.58 15.85 -2.07
C ALA A 11 7.08 14.48 -1.64
N ALA A 12 8.37 14.39 -1.30
CA ALA A 12 8.92 13.12 -0.83
C ALA A 12 8.34 12.73 0.52
N ALA A 13 8.12 13.71 1.39
CA ALA A 13 7.57 13.45 2.70
C ALA A 13 6.14 12.92 2.60
N ASP A 14 5.36 13.42 1.63
CA ASP A 14 3.99 12.96 1.45
C ASP A 14 3.96 11.47 1.05
N THR A 15 4.84 11.07 0.16
CA THR A 15 4.92 9.66 -0.23
C THR A 15 5.38 8.80 0.94
N GLN A 16 6.35 9.27 1.70
CA GLN A 16 6.81 8.55 2.86
C GLN A 16 5.74 8.46 3.94
N GLN A 17 4.98 9.52 4.10
CA GLN A 17 3.90 9.51 5.06
C GLN A 17 2.82 8.52 4.66
N LEU A 18 2.47 8.48 3.39
CA LEU A 18 1.53 7.48 2.91
C LEU A 18 2.07 6.08 3.15
N GLN A 19 3.36 5.86 2.87
CA GLN A 19 3.95 4.55 3.11
C GLN A 19 3.83 4.14 4.57
N ARG A 20 4.07 5.07 5.48
CA ARG A 20 3.93 4.75 6.91
C ARG A 20 2.49 4.42 7.26
N GLN A 21 1.53 5.10 6.66
CA GLN A 21 0.12 4.79 6.90
C GLN A 21 -0.22 3.41 6.37
N LEU A 22 0.31 3.05 5.20
CA LEU A 22 0.08 1.72 4.65
C LEU A 22 0.72 0.65 5.51
N ASP A 23 1.93 0.89 6.00
CA ASP A 23 2.58 -0.06 6.89
C ASP A 23 1.78 -0.24 8.18
N PHE A 24 1.20 0.83 8.68
CA PHE A 24 0.36 0.75 9.86
C PHE A 24 -0.91 -0.07 9.59
N ILE A 25 -1.49 0.10 8.41
CA ILE A 25 -2.67 -0.68 8.03
C ILE A 25 -2.33 -2.16 8.01
N VAL A 26 -1.22 -2.51 7.38
CA VAL A 26 -0.79 -3.91 7.29
C VAL A 26 -0.55 -4.47 8.69
N ALA A 27 0.12 -3.70 9.54
CA ALA A 27 0.43 -4.15 10.89
C ALA A 27 -0.84 -4.30 11.73
N SER A 28 -1.79 -3.38 11.58
CA SER A 28 -3.01 -3.42 12.37
C SER A 28 -3.89 -4.61 11.99
N CYS A 29 -3.75 -5.09 10.77
CA CYS A 29 -4.47 -6.27 10.30
C CYS A 29 -3.67 -7.55 10.50
N ARG A 30 -2.44 -7.44 11.02
CA ARG A 30 -1.52 -8.56 11.20
C ARG A 30 -1.25 -9.26 9.88
N ALA A 31 -1.03 -8.48 8.85
CA ALA A 31 -0.86 -8.98 7.50
C ALA A 31 0.57 -8.84 6.98
N GLU A 32 1.54 -8.58 7.87
CA GLU A 32 2.91 -8.31 7.45
C GLU A 32 3.54 -9.49 6.69
N ASP A 33 3.13 -10.71 7.04
CA ASP A 33 3.68 -11.88 6.38
C ASP A 33 2.90 -12.27 5.13
N VAL A 34 1.88 -11.52 4.80
CA VAL A 34 0.97 -11.89 3.72
C VAL A 34 1.05 -10.90 2.57
N VAL A 35 1.01 -9.61 2.86
CA VAL A 35 0.87 -8.61 1.83
C VAL A 35 1.76 -7.42 2.12
N ARG A 36 2.22 -6.79 1.05
CA ARG A 36 2.94 -5.53 1.15
C ARG A 36 2.17 -4.48 0.38
N LEU A 37 1.91 -3.36 1.03
CA LEU A 37 1.29 -2.22 0.38
C LEU A 37 2.39 -1.18 0.16
N VAL A 38 2.48 -0.67 -1.06
CA VAL A 38 3.57 0.21 -1.44
C VAL A 38 3.00 1.50 -2.01
N ALA A 39 3.46 2.63 -1.49
CA ALA A 39 3.06 3.93 -2.00
C ALA A 39 3.82 4.24 -3.28
N HIS A 40 3.09 4.51 -4.36
CA HIS A 40 3.66 4.89 -5.65
C HIS A 40 3.37 6.35 -5.93
N GLY A 41 3.49 7.20 -4.93
CA GLY A 41 3.17 8.62 -5.04
C GLY A 41 2.37 8.99 -3.83
N THR A 42 1.47 9.93 -4.00
CA THR A 42 0.69 10.43 -2.87
C THR A 42 -0.71 9.81 -2.81
N ALA A 43 -1.13 9.10 -3.85
CA ALA A 43 -2.47 8.53 -3.90
C ALA A 43 -2.52 7.12 -4.47
N ASP A 44 -1.46 6.65 -5.10
CA ASP A 44 -1.45 5.35 -5.74
C ASP A 44 -0.80 4.32 -4.83
N VAL A 45 -1.50 3.21 -4.62
CA VAL A 45 -1.05 2.16 -3.73
C VAL A 45 -0.87 0.88 -4.53
N GLY A 46 0.32 0.30 -4.45
CA GLY A 46 0.60 -0.99 -5.04
C GLY A 46 0.36 -2.09 -4.03
N PHE A 47 0.01 -3.25 -4.54
CA PHE A 47 -0.30 -4.41 -3.71
C PHE A 47 0.49 -5.60 -4.23
N GLU A 48 1.22 -6.28 -3.35
CA GLU A 48 1.90 -7.50 -3.75
C GLU A 48 1.90 -8.49 -2.60
N MET A 49 1.84 -9.77 -2.97
CA MET A 49 1.88 -10.82 -1.97
C MET A 49 3.32 -11.04 -1.54
N VAL A 50 3.52 -11.21 -0.25
CA VAL A 50 4.86 -11.47 0.28
C VAL A 50 5.36 -12.84 -0.18
N ARG A 51 4.44 -13.82 -0.26
CA ARG A 51 4.79 -15.15 -0.73
C ARG A 51 3.86 -15.54 -1.88
N PRO A 52 4.15 -15.05 -3.09
CA PRO A 52 3.20 -15.23 -4.20
C PRO A 52 3.00 -16.68 -4.63
N ALA A 53 3.96 -17.56 -4.37
CA ALA A 53 3.86 -18.95 -4.79
C ALA A 53 3.14 -19.82 -3.79
N VAL A 54 2.75 -19.29 -2.65
CA VAL A 54 2.15 -20.05 -1.57
C VAL A 54 0.71 -19.57 -1.37
N LEU A 55 -0.23 -20.50 -1.34
CA LEU A 55 -1.61 -20.15 -1.07
C LEU A 55 -1.75 -19.71 0.38
N PRO A 56 -2.42 -18.60 0.64
CA PRO A 56 -2.62 -18.18 2.02
C PRO A 56 -3.58 -19.08 2.76
N THR A 57 -3.35 -19.21 4.05
CA THR A 57 -4.31 -19.89 4.92
C THR A 57 -5.56 -19.04 5.06
N VAL A 58 -6.59 -19.58 5.70
CA VAL A 58 -7.81 -18.82 5.95
C VAL A 58 -7.49 -17.59 6.80
N SER A 59 -6.67 -17.77 7.82
CA SER A 59 -6.29 -16.66 8.68
C SER A 59 -5.52 -15.58 7.91
N GLU A 60 -4.60 -16.02 7.05
CA GLU A 60 -3.83 -15.08 6.23
C GLU A 60 -4.72 -14.35 5.23
N ASN A 61 -5.67 -15.07 4.65
CA ASN A 61 -6.59 -14.43 3.73
C ASN A 61 -7.46 -13.40 4.43
N ASN A 62 -7.87 -13.68 5.66
CA ASN A 62 -8.64 -12.71 6.43
C ASN A 62 -7.80 -11.46 6.71
N ALA A 63 -6.53 -11.64 7.03
CA ALA A 63 -5.64 -10.50 7.25
C ALA A 63 -5.48 -9.69 5.99
N LEU A 64 -5.34 -10.36 4.85
CA LEU A 64 -5.24 -9.70 3.56
C LEU A 64 -6.50 -8.87 3.27
N GLN A 65 -7.66 -9.47 3.45
CA GLN A 65 -8.92 -8.76 3.21
C GLN A 65 -9.08 -7.56 4.14
N CYS A 66 -8.63 -7.70 5.38
CA CYS A 66 -8.63 -6.58 6.32
C CYS A 66 -7.82 -5.41 5.78
N ALA A 67 -6.60 -5.68 5.33
CA ALA A 67 -5.73 -4.62 4.81
C ALA A 67 -6.32 -3.97 3.57
N LEU A 68 -6.81 -4.78 2.63
CA LEU A 68 -7.39 -4.24 1.41
C LEU A 68 -8.63 -3.42 1.68
N ALA A 69 -9.47 -3.87 2.62
CA ALA A 69 -10.67 -3.13 2.96
C ALA A 69 -10.34 -1.75 3.54
N LYS A 70 -9.32 -1.69 4.38
CA LYS A 70 -8.92 -0.40 4.95
C LYS A 70 -8.40 0.56 3.90
N VAL A 71 -7.69 0.07 2.88
CA VAL A 71 -7.26 0.93 1.79
C VAL A 71 -8.47 1.41 0.99
N ARG A 72 -9.42 0.53 0.73
CA ARG A 72 -10.59 0.88 -0.05
C ARG A 72 -11.49 1.89 0.65
N GLU A 73 -11.42 1.96 1.96
CA GLU A 73 -12.18 2.97 2.70
C GLU A 73 -11.65 4.37 2.44
N ARG A 74 -10.43 4.49 1.94
CA ARG A 74 -9.82 5.77 1.66
C ARG A 74 -10.16 6.18 0.24
N ALA A 75 -11.07 7.12 0.10
CA ALA A 75 -11.51 7.58 -1.21
C ALA A 75 -10.41 8.30 -1.97
N ASP A 76 -9.40 8.78 -1.25
CA ASP A 76 -8.28 9.51 -1.84
C ASP A 76 -7.21 8.59 -2.40
N LEU A 77 -7.34 7.28 -2.23
CA LEU A 77 -6.33 6.33 -2.67
C LEU A 77 -6.85 5.45 -3.79
N GLN A 78 -5.94 5.07 -4.68
CA GLN A 78 -6.24 4.12 -5.74
C GLN A 78 -5.38 2.90 -5.56
N LEU A 79 -6.02 1.75 -5.46
CA LEU A 79 -5.34 0.49 -5.26
C LEU A 79 -5.12 -0.20 -6.59
N GLY A 80 -3.86 -0.49 -6.92
CA GLY A 80 -3.50 -1.21 -8.13
C GLY A 80 -2.84 -2.52 -7.77
N PHE A 81 -3.01 -3.50 -8.63
CA PHE A 81 -2.40 -4.80 -8.43
C PHE A 81 -1.23 -4.95 -9.39
N ALA A 82 -0.06 -5.18 -8.84
CA ALA A 82 1.12 -5.41 -9.65
C ALA A 82 0.83 -6.58 -10.59
N GLY A 83 1.11 -6.39 -11.85
CA GLY A 83 0.91 -7.42 -12.84
C GLY A 83 -0.45 -7.40 -13.51
N ASN A 84 -1.45 -6.79 -12.89
CA ASN A 84 -2.78 -6.75 -13.49
C ASN A 84 -2.83 -5.84 -14.71
N GLU A 85 -2.12 -4.76 -14.64
CA GLU A 85 -2.12 -3.82 -15.75
C GLU A 85 -1.53 -4.45 -16.99
N ALA A 86 -0.69 -5.43 -16.84
CA ALA A 86 -0.11 -6.10 -17.98
C ALA A 86 -1.17 -6.84 -18.80
N ARG A 87 -2.23 -7.25 -18.16
CA ARG A 87 -3.28 -7.98 -18.84
C ARG A 87 -4.35 -7.09 -19.40
N LYS A 88 -4.32 -5.91 -18.97
CA LYS A 88 -5.36 -5.03 -19.40
C LYS A 88 -5.28 -4.75 -20.84
N LYS A 89 -4.75 -4.96 -21.18
CA LYS A 89 -4.74 -4.66 -22.41
C LYS A 89 -5.20 -5.22 -23.21
#